data_5d356c22ab4e49e8659dda4d90727e2f
#
_entry.id   5d356c22ab4e49e8659dda4d90727e2f
#
_cell.length_a   1.000
_cell.length_b   1.000
_cell.length_c   1.000
_cell.angle_alpha   90.00
_cell.angle_beta   90.00
_cell.angle_gamma   90.00
#
_symmetry.space_group_name_H-M   'P 1'
#
loop_
_entity.id
_entity.type
_entity.pdbx_description
1 polymer ?
#
loop_
_entity_poly.entity_id
_entity_poly.type
_entity_poly.pdbx_seq_one_letter_code
_entity_poly.pdbx_strand_id
1 'polypeptide(L)'
;MNFEGLHAARVFMGDSLGFHIIFVMFGLTLPILVSWFEWMGIRKNDQKLIDIAKFWSKIMTVLVITGVISGTIIALQMSLVWPGILKFGGEVIGLPFMFETYAFLIEAVFLALYMATWNSKKVSKKMHAVIGLFVVLGSTLSAYAITSINGWMNSPSGFSYVNGNIVNVDVVQAMFSDTALVEFFHSMPAYYFAVSLVVAGLYAFKVMRAKHKDRLTKRFKIDWFIIKRLMFFAAAMFVLLIITADITGKYLAKHEPEKLAAIEVVRETQTNAPLILGGVATEDGRIIAPHIKVPSALSILAGNSPSAEVIGLNEFEKENQPPLVVHTFFDIKLTLIAVLVAILIAFFGAYAFKPKLLANKVLLFSVGISGYLAIAVIELGWMITEIGRQPWAVRGYLTTAEALTKTNDITTFGYLFPFSYLVLFIVTILAVRRIIKDESKNNGVKK
;
A
#
# COMPACT_ATOMS: atom_id res chain seq x y z
N MET A 1 1.56 32.75 -11.58
CA MET A 1 1.52 31.44 -10.86
C MET A 1 2.95 31.08 -10.51
N ASN A 2 3.28 30.85 -9.23
CA ASN A 2 4.65 30.50 -8.82
C ASN A 2 4.89 29.02 -9.15
N PHE A 3 5.51 28.75 -10.31
CA PHE A 3 5.76 27.39 -10.81
C PHE A 3 6.68 26.59 -9.86
N GLU A 4 7.63 27.24 -9.24
CA GLU A 4 8.53 26.64 -8.24
C GLU A 4 7.76 26.18 -7.00
N GLY A 5 6.81 26.98 -6.52
CA GLY A 5 5.97 26.62 -5.38
C GLY A 5 5.07 25.39 -5.64
N LEU A 6 4.50 25.27 -6.85
CA LEU A 6 3.69 24.11 -7.22
C LEU A 6 4.53 22.83 -7.29
N HIS A 7 5.72 22.91 -7.90
CA HIS A 7 6.63 21.77 -7.98
C HIS A 7 7.06 21.30 -6.60
N ALA A 8 7.50 22.24 -5.75
CA ALA A 8 7.88 21.95 -4.37
C ALA A 8 6.73 21.29 -3.58
N ALA A 9 5.51 21.82 -3.67
CA ALA A 9 4.33 21.29 -2.99
C ALA A 9 4.00 19.85 -3.43
N ARG A 10 4.14 19.53 -4.73
CA ARG A 10 3.95 18.16 -5.25
C ARG A 10 5.02 17.20 -4.70
N VAL A 11 6.28 17.60 -4.69
CA VAL A 11 7.38 16.79 -4.14
C VAL A 11 7.13 16.52 -2.66
N PHE A 12 6.81 17.54 -1.87
CA PHE A 12 6.56 17.37 -0.43
C PHE A 12 5.37 16.48 -0.13
N MET A 13 4.30 16.57 -0.92
CA MET A 13 3.14 15.67 -0.76
C MET A 13 3.51 14.24 -1.16
N GLY A 14 4.25 14.06 -2.25
CA GLY A 14 4.72 12.75 -2.69
C GLY A 14 5.60 12.06 -1.65
N ASP A 15 6.57 12.78 -1.06
CA ASP A 15 7.44 12.28 0.01
C ASP A 15 6.61 11.90 1.26
N SER A 16 5.62 12.72 1.60
CA SER A 16 4.75 12.48 2.75
C SER A 16 3.89 11.24 2.57
N LEU A 17 3.27 11.10 1.40
CA LEU A 17 2.45 9.93 1.07
C LEU A 17 3.30 8.66 1.03
N GLY A 18 4.45 8.67 0.35
CA GLY A 18 5.34 7.52 0.30
C GLY A 18 5.79 7.09 1.69
N PHE A 19 6.24 8.04 2.53
CA PHE A 19 6.58 7.71 3.91
C PHE A 19 5.40 7.10 4.68
N HIS A 20 4.21 7.70 4.60
CA HIS A 20 3.03 7.26 5.32
C HIS A 20 2.55 5.89 4.90
N ILE A 21 2.50 5.60 3.59
CA ILE A 21 2.02 4.34 3.02
C ILE A 21 2.83 3.15 3.54
N ILE A 22 4.16 3.30 3.72
CA ILE A 22 5.00 2.27 4.33
C ILE A 22 4.47 1.88 5.71
N PHE A 23 4.08 2.83 6.56
CA PHE A 23 3.58 2.54 7.90
C PHE A 23 2.13 2.06 7.90
N VAL A 24 1.30 2.59 7.00
CA VAL A 24 -0.09 2.16 6.83
C VAL A 24 -0.18 0.68 6.48
N MET A 25 0.60 0.18 5.51
CA MET A 25 0.55 -1.24 5.15
C MET A 25 0.92 -2.15 6.33
N PHE A 26 1.86 -1.75 7.21
CA PHE A 26 2.16 -2.47 8.44
C PHE A 26 1.02 -2.35 9.47
N GLY A 27 0.43 -1.15 9.63
CA GLY A 27 -0.71 -0.90 10.51
C GLY A 27 -1.94 -1.73 10.16
N LEU A 28 -2.15 -2.01 8.88
CA LEU A 28 -3.25 -2.83 8.39
C LEU A 28 -2.97 -4.34 8.48
N THR A 29 -1.74 -4.75 8.20
CA THR A 29 -1.42 -6.18 8.09
C THR A 29 -1.02 -6.80 9.42
N LEU A 30 -0.21 -6.12 10.23
CA LEU A 30 0.28 -6.69 11.49
C LEU A 30 -0.84 -7.03 12.47
N PRO A 31 -1.91 -6.24 12.64
CA PRO A 31 -3.03 -6.64 13.49
C PRO A 31 -3.63 -7.99 13.09
N ILE A 32 -3.78 -8.24 11.78
CA ILE A 32 -4.28 -9.53 11.25
C ILE A 32 -3.31 -10.66 11.58
N LEU A 33 -2.02 -10.48 11.30
CA LEU A 33 -1.01 -11.52 11.54
C LEU A 33 -0.84 -11.82 13.04
N VAL A 34 -0.82 -10.79 13.88
CA VAL A 34 -0.72 -10.92 15.34
C VAL A 34 -1.94 -11.65 15.90
N SER A 35 -3.15 -11.23 15.52
CA SER A 35 -4.38 -11.89 15.92
C SER A 35 -4.45 -13.34 15.45
N TRP A 36 -3.96 -13.62 14.24
CA TRP A 36 -3.90 -14.97 13.70
C TRP A 36 -2.93 -15.87 14.48
N PHE A 37 -1.72 -15.40 14.79
CA PHE A 37 -0.76 -16.16 15.61
C PHE A 37 -1.26 -16.36 17.02
N GLU A 38 -1.87 -15.37 17.65
CA GLU A 38 -2.48 -15.47 18.96
C GLU A 38 -3.60 -16.51 18.98
N TRP A 39 -4.53 -16.40 18.05
CA TRP A 39 -5.65 -17.33 17.93
C TRP A 39 -5.17 -18.78 17.69
N MET A 40 -4.18 -19.00 16.82
CA MET A 40 -3.57 -20.31 16.65
C MET A 40 -2.91 -20.80 17.94
N GLY A 41 -2.21 -19.92 18.67
CA GLY A 41 -1.57 -20.25 19.94
C GLY A 41 -2.60 -20.68 20.99
N ILE A 42 -3.71 -19.98 21.10
CA ILE A 42 -4.81 -20.32 22.00
C ILE A 42 -5.43 -21.66 21.62
N ARG A 43 -5.75 -21.86 20.32
CA ARG A 43 -6.41 -23.08 19.84
C ARG A 43 -5.53 -24.32 19.97
N LYS A 44 -4.22 -24.20 19.76
CA LYS A 44 -3.25 -25.29 19.84
C LYS A 44 -2.62 -25.46 21.22
N ASN A 45 -2.97 -24.59 22.17
CA ASN A 45 -2.34 -24.47 23.48
C ASN A 45 -0.79 -24.34 23.35
N ASP A 46 -0.33 -23.59 22.34
CA ASP A 46 1.09 -23.38 22.06
C ASP A 46 1.52 -21.98 22.52
N GLN A 47 2.17 -21.94 23.69
CA GLN A 47 2.63 -20.68 24.29
C GLN A 47 3.63 -19.93 23.39
N LYS A 48 4.40 -20.63 22.55
CA LYS A 48 5.38 -19.97 21.67
C LYS A 48 4.73 -19.14 20.57
N LEU A 49 3.58 -19.58 20.04
CA LEU A 49 2.82 -18.78 19.09
C LEU A 49 2.23 -17.53 19.76
N ILE A 50 1.81 -17.67 21.03
CA ILE A 50 1.36 -16.52 21.82
C ILE A 50 2.52 -15.55 22.08
N ASP A 51 3.71 -16.05 22.41
CA ASP A 51 4.91 -15.22 22.63
C ASP A 51 5.31 -14.47 21.35
N ILE A 52 5.19 -15.12 20.17
CA ILE A 52 5.41 -14.51 18.86
C ILE A 52 4.40 -13.39 18.62
N ALA A 53 3.11 -13.64 18.85
CA ALA A 53 2.07 -12.63 18.73
C ALA A 53 2.36 -11.43 19.64
N LYS A 54 2.72 -11.69 20.90
CA LYS A 54 3.11 -10.66 21.87
C LYS A 54 4.36 -9.86 21.46
N PHE A 55 5.34 -10.51 20.85
CA PHE A 55 6.52 -9.83 20.30
C PHE A 55 6.15 -8.91 19.15
N TRP A 56 5.40 -9.43 18.18
CA TRP A 56 4.99 -8.65 17.01
C TRP A 56 4.00 -7.54 17.36
N SER A 57 3.15 -7.70 18.40
CA SER A 57 2.25 -6.64 18.85
C SER A 57 2.99 -5.40 19.35
N LYS A 58 4.17 -5.55 19.97
CA LYS A 58 5.02 -4.41 20.38
C LYS A 58 5.55 -3.65 19.17
N ILE A 59 6.01 -4.37 18.12
CA ILE A 59 6.46 -3.76 16.87
C ILE A 59 5.30 -3.09 16.16
N MET A 60 4.15 -3.76 16.05
CA MET A 60 2.90 -3.24 15.52
C MET A 60 2.54 -1.90 16.17
N THR A 61 2.57 -1.82 17.48
CA THR A 61 2.24 -0.57 18.21
C THR A 61 3.15 0.59 17.82
N VAL A 62 4.47 0.36 17.68
CA VAL A 62 5.40 1.41 17.25
C VAL A 62 5.08 1.86 15.83
N LEU A 63 4.83 0.92 14.91
CA LEU A 63 4.57 1.24 13.51
C LEU A 63 3.21 1.92 13.32
N VAL A 64 2.18 1.50 14.06
CA VAL A 64 0.87 2.17 14.08
C VAL A 64 1.01 3.61 14.59
N ILE A 65 1.70 3.84 15.71
CA ILE A 65 1.92 5.21 16.22
C ILE A 65 2.66 6.06 15.19
N THR A 66 3.66 5.50 14.50
CA THR A 66 4.37 6.22 13.42
C THR A 66 3.42 6.57 12.27
N GLY A 67 2.56 5.62 11.87
CA GLY A 67 1.52 5.84 10.86
C GLY A 67 0.57 6.97 11.24
N VAL A 68 0.13 7.00 12.49
CA VAL A 68 -0.72 8.06 13.05
C VAL A 68 -0.07 9.43 12.92
N ILE A 69 1.16 9.57 13.41
CA ILE A 69 1.87 10.86 13.39
C ILE A 69 2.06 11.31 11.93
N SER A 70 2.48 10.41 11.04
CA SER A 70 2.67 10.75 9.61
C SER A 70 1.35 11.10 8.92
N GLY A 71 0.24 10.41 9.22
CA GLY A 71 -1.09 10.75 8.71
C GLY A 71 -1.58 12.12 9.18
N THR A 72 -1.33 12.46 10.46
CA THR A 72 -1.65 13.80 10.98
C THR A 72 -0.87 14.88 10.24
N ILE A 73 0.40 14.64 9.91
CA ILE A 73 1.21 15.58 9.11
C ILE A 73 0.60 15.76 7.71
N ILE A 74 0.12 14.68 7.06
CA ILE A 74 -0.57 14.76 5.76
C ILE A 74 -1.85 15.57 5.86
N ALA A 75 -2.65 15.38 6.90
CA ALA A 75 -3.88 16.16 7.12
C ALA A 75 -3.56 17.66 7.27
N LEU A 76 -2.47 18.00 7.97
CA LEU A 76 -1.98 19.39 8.04
C LEU A 76 -1.53 19.91 6.68
N GLN A 77 -0.82 19.10 5.89
CA GLN A 77 -0.44 19.49 4.53
C GLN A 77 -1.66 19.73 3.64
N MET A 78 -2.68 18.88 3.70
CA MET A 78 -3.92 19.08 2.95
C MET A 78 -4.58 20.40 3.32
N SER A 79 -4.60 20.76 4.60
CA SER A 79 -5.23 22.00 5.07
C SER A 79 -4.41 23.25 4.74
N LEU A 80 -3.08 23.18 4.81
CA LEU A 80 -2.20 24.36 4.68
C LEU A 80 -1.69 24.55 3.25
N VAL A 81 -1.38 23.46 2.55
CA VAL A 81 -0.77 23.49 1.22
C VAL A 81 -1.82 23.34 0.11
N TRP A 82 -2.84 22.52 0.35
CA TRP A 82 -3.89 22.20 -0.63
C TRP A 82 -5.31 22.60 -0.19
N PRO A 83 -5.52 23.82 0.37
CA PRO A 83 -6.84 24.23 0.90
C PRO A 83 -7.94 24.24 -0.17
N GLY A 84 -7.59 24.33 -1.46
CA GLY A 84 -8.54 24.29 -2.56
C GLY A 84 -9.32 22.99 -2.62
N ILE A 85 -8.72 21.85 -2.25
CA ILE A 85 -9.40 20.54 -2.22
C ILE A 85 -10.53 20.57 -1.18
N LEU A 86 -10.23 21.04 0.04
CA LEU A 86 -11.22 21.13 1.11
C LEU A 86 -12.31 22.18 0.81
N LYS A 87 -11.92 23.28 0.17
CA LYS A 87 -12.88 24.33 -0.26
C LYS A 87 -13.82 23.81 -1.35
N PHE A 88 -13.31 23.03 -2.31
CA PHE A 88 -14.10 22.47 -3.41
C PHE A 88 -14.98 21.33 -2.92
N GLY A 89 -14.40 20.30 -2.31
CA GLY A 89 -15.06 19.03 -2.01
C GLY A 89 -15.47 18.82 -0.55
N GLY A 90 -15.29 19.81 0.34
CA GLY A 90 -15.47 19.62 1.78
C GLY A 90 -16.86 19.09 2.20
N GLU A 91 -17.91 19.43 1.47
CA GLU A 91 -19.26 18.90 1.71
C GLU A 91 -19.37 17.41 1.36
N VAL A 92 -18.58 16.93 0.41
CA VAL A 92 -18.58 15.53 -0.02
C VAL A 92 -17.63 14.69 0.82
N ILE A 93 -16.38 15.16 1.02
CA ILE A 93 -15.33 14.37 1.70
C ILE A 93 -15.34 14.56 3.22
N GLY A 94 -16.12 15.50 3.76
CA GLY A 94 -16.17 15.75 5.20
C GLY A 94 -16.66 14.57 6.02
N LEU A 95 -17.69 13.84 5.55
CA LEU A 95 -18.19 12.65 6.24
C LEU A 95 -17.18 11.49 6.20
N PRO A 96 -16.54 11.14 5.06
CA PRO A 96 -15.42 10.19 5.03
C PRO A 96 -14.29 10.53 6.02
N PHE A 97 -13.85 11.78 6.12
CA PHE A 97 -12.85 12.21 7.11
C PHE A 97 -13.33 12.05 8.55
N MET A 98 -14.59 12.37 8.82
CA MET A 98 -15.18 12.16 10.13
C MET A 98 -15.25 10.66 10.46
N PHE A 99 -15.64 9.82 9.51
CA PHE A 99 -15.69 8.37 9.65
C PHE A 99 -14.30 7.79 9.90
N GLU A 100 -13.28 8.26 9.19
CA GLU A 100 -11.88 7.88 9.43
C GLU A 100 -11.44 8.22 10.86
N THR A 101 -11.80 9.41 11.36
CA THR A 101 -11.47 9.83 12.71
C THR A 101 -12.07 8.87 13.76
N TYR A 102 -13.32 8.43 13.60
CA TYR A 102 -13.92 7.44 14.50
C TYR A 102 -13.31 6.05 14.38
N ALA A 103 -13.03 5.60 13.16
CA ALA A 103 -12.36 4.32 12.89
C ALA A 103 -10.97 4.28 13.55
N PHE A 104 -10.24 5.38 13.42
CA PHE A 104 -8.95 5.59 14.03
C PHE A 104 -9.03 5.60 15.58
N LEU A 105 -10.05 6.24 16.16
CA LEU A 105 -10.28 6.20 17.61
C LEU A 105 -10.53 4.77 18.11
N ILE A 106 -11.32 3.99 17.37
CA ILE A 106 -11.54 2.56 17.66
C ILE A 106 -10.20 1.82 17.65
N GLU A 107 -9.39 1.98 16.59
CA GLU A 107 -8.08 1.36 16.50
C GLU A 107 -7.19 1.72 17.69
N ALA A 108 -7.04 3.00 18.00
CA ALA A 108 -6.17 3.48 19.07
C ALA A 108 -6.60 2.97 20.46
N VAL A 109 -7.90 3.04 20.79
CA VAL A 109 -8.44 2.56 22.07
C VAL A 109 -8.26 1.05 22.22
N PHE A 110 -8.61 0.27 21.18
CA PHE A 110 -8.48 -1.18 21.24
C PHE A 110 -7.03 -1.64 21.19
N LEU A 111 -6.13 -0.92 20.49
CA LEU A 111 -4.70 -1.19 20.52
C LEU A 111 -4.13 -0.95 21.94
N ALA A 112 -4.50 0.14 22.60
CA ALA A 112 -4.09 0.41 23.98
C ALA A 112 -4.59 -0.67 24.94
N LEU A 113 -5.86 -1.08 24.82
CA LEU A 113 -6.44 -2.18 25.62
C LEU A 113 -5.75 -3.51 25.33
N TYR A 114 -5.47 -3.81 24.06
CA TYR A 114 -4.77 -5.01 23.63
C TYR A 114 -3.38 -5.10 24.27
N MET A 115 -2.63 -4.01 24.22
CA MET A 115 -1.30 -3.96 24.82
C MET A 115 -1.33 -4.03 26.36
N ALA A 116 -2.28 -3.36 27.01
CA ALA A 116 -2.41 -3.34 28.46
C ALA A 116 -2.85 -4.70 29.05
N THR A 117 -3.58 -5.51 28.27
CA THR A 117 -4.21 -6.74 28.79
C THR A 117 -3.42 -8.02 28.54
N TRP A 118 -2.26 -7.99 27.86
CA TRP A 118 -1.40 -9.16 27.60
C TRP A 118 -1.08 -10.02 28.83
N ASN A 119 -0.90 -9.43 29.99
CA ASN A 119 -0.55 -10.11 31.24
C ASN A 119 -1.68 -10.06 32.27
N SER A 120 -2.87 -9.59 31.88
CA SER A 120 -3.99 -9.43 32.79
C SER A 120 -4.58 -10.79 33.18
N LYS A 121 -4.72 -11.01 34.49
CA LYS A 121 -5.46 -12.17 35.06
C LYS A 121 -6.98 -11.97 34.97
N LYS A 122 -7.45 -10.74 34.76
CA LYS A 122 -8.89 -10.40 34.69
C LYS A 122 -9.47 -10.59 33.30
N VAL A 123 -8.64 -10.59 32.24
CA VAL A 123 -9.06 -10.75 30.85
C VAL A 123 -8.69 -12.14 30.37
N SER A 124 -9.68 -12.91 29.93
CA SER A 124 -9.43 -14.25 29.37
C SER A 124 -8.68 -14.17 28.05
N LYS A 125 -7.91 -15.20 27.68
CA LYS A 125 -7.20 -15.26 26.39
C LYS A 125 -8.14 -15.07 25.18
N LYS A 126 -9.37 -15.59 25.26
CA LYS A 126 -10.38 -15.42 24.20
C LYS A 126 -10.82 -13.96 24.10
N MET A 127 -11.09 -13.30 25.22
CA MET A 127 -11.46 -11.88 25.24
C MET A 127 -10.32 -11.01 24.73
N HIS A 128 -9.06 -11.31 25.10
CA HIS A 128 -7.88 -10.62 24.57
C HIS A 128 -7.79 -10.72 23.04
N ALA A 129 -8.01 -11.93 22.48
CA ALA A 129 -8.04 -12.10 21.03
C ALA A 129 -9.20 -11.31 20.36
N VAL A 130 -10.37 -11.20 21.01
CA VAL A 130 -11.48 -10.35 20.51
C VAL A 130 -11.10 -8.87 20.52
N ILE A 131 -10.39 -8.39 21.54
CA ILE A 131 -9.87 -7.01 21.55
C ILE A 131 -8.95 -6.79 20.33
N GLY A 132 -8.09 -7.77 19.99
CA GLY A 132 -7.24 -7.72 18.80
C GLY A 132 -8.03 -7.61 17.48
N LEU A 133 -9.20 -8.27 17.38
CA LEU A 133 -10.07 -8.14 16.20
C LEU A 133 -10.67 -6.74 16.05
N PHE A 134 -10.93 -6.03 17.13
CA PHE A 134 -11.36 -4.62 17.06
C PHE A 134 -10.25 -3.68 16.58
N VAL A 135 -8.96 -4.01 16.85
CA VAL A 135 -7.84 -3.30 16.23
C VAL A 135 -7.86 -3.50 14.71
N VAL A 136 -8.04 -4.75 14.24
CA VAL A 136 -8.19 -5.06 12.81
C VAL A 136 -9.36 -4.32 12.18
N LEU A 137 -10.51 -4.28 12.86
CA LEU A 137 -11.70 -3.60 12.38
C LEU A 137 -11.45 -2.09 12.24
N GLY A 138 -10.89 -1.45 13.29
CA GLY A 138 -10.60 -0.01 13.29
C GLY A 138 -9.66 0.38 12.15
N SER A 139 -8.50 -0.33 12.00
CA SER A 139 -7.55 -0.06 10.93
C SER A 139 -8.15 -0.27 9.54
N THR A 140 -8.97 -1.30 9.35
CA THR A 140 -9.63 -1.59 8.06
C THR A 140 -10.65 -0.52 7.69
N LEU A 141 -11.46 -0.07 8.65
CA LEU A 141 -12.45 0.99 8.43
C LEU A 141 -11.78 2.34 8.13
N SER A 142 -10.69 2.68 8.85
CA SER A 142 -9.88 3.88 8.58
C SER A 142 -9.31 3.85 7.16
N ALA A 143 -8.71 2.73 6.76
CA ALA A 143 -8.18 2.57 5.40
C ALA A 143 -9.28 2.74 4.34
N TYR A 144 -10.47 2.17 4.55
CA TYR A 144 -11.58 2.34 3.63
C TYR A 144 -12.00 3.80 3.50
N ALA A 145 -12.13 4.52 4.61
CA ALA A 145 -12.52 5.92 4.61
C ALA A 145 -11.55 6.79 3.79
N ILE A 146 -10.24 6.63 3.97
CA ILE A 146 -9.23 7.37 3.21
C ILE A 146 -9.20 6.95 1.74
N THR A 147 -9.29 5.64 1.46
CA THR A 147 -9.34 5.15 0.08
C THR A 147 -10.59 5.68 -0.64
N SER A 148 -11.72 5.85 0.06
CA SER A 148 -12.93 6.42 -0.55
C SER A 148 -12.75 7.89 -0.96
N ILE A 149 -11.97 8.67 -0.20
CA ILE A 149 -11.61 10.04 -0.58
C ILE A 149 -10.71 10.04 -1.82
N ASN A 150 -9.70 9.18 -1.85
CA ASN A 150 -8.81 9.05 -3.01
C ASN A 150 -9.59 8.62 -4.26
N GLY A 151 -10.44 7.60 -4.14
CA GLY A 151 -11.31 7.15 -5.21
C GLY A 151 -12.25 8.25 -5.72
N TRP A 152 -12.82 9.05 -4.82
CA TRP A 152 -13.61 10.21 -5.20
C TRP A 152 -12.79 11.27 -5.95
N MET A 153 -11.55 11.51 -5.56
CA MET A 153 -10.67 12.45 -6.27
C MET A 153 -10.31 11.94 -7.68
N ASN A 154 -10.23 10.63 -7.89
CA ASN A 154 -9.98 10.01 -9.20
C ASN A 154 -11.23 9.96 -10.09
N SER A 155 -12.39 9.63 -9.55
CA SER A 155 -13.68 9.58 -10.26
C SER A 155 -14.78 10.21 -9.42
N PRO A 156 -14.89 11.55 -9.44
CA PRO A 156 -15.84 12.30 -8.62
C PRO A 156 -17.28 11.91 -8.90
N SER A 157 -18.04 11.62 -7.84
CA SER A 157 -19.44 11.20 -7.89
C SER A 157 -20.21 11.65 -6.65
N GLY A 158 -21.54 11.48 -6.63
CA GLY A 158 -22.38 11.82 -5.49
C GLY A 158 -22.63 13.33 -5.34
N PHE A 159 -22.59 14.09 -6.43
CA PHE A 159 -22.97 15.51 -6.44
C PHE A 159 -23.34 15.97 -7.85
N SER A 160 -23.96 17.13 -7.93
CA SER A 160 -24.16 17.88 -9.17
C SER A 160 -23.29 19.14 -9.14
N TYR A 161 -22.74 19.53 -10.30
CA TYR A 161 -21.92 20.74 -10.40
C TYR A 161 -22.67 21.78 -11.23
N VAL A 162 -23.14 22.87 -10.57
CA VAL A 162 -23.98 23.90 -11.19
C VAL A 162 -23.41 25.28 -10.87
N ASN A 163 -23.15 26.08 -11.90
CA ASN A 163 -22.66 27.46 -11.78
C ASN A 163 -21.41 27.60 -10.89
N GLY A 164 -20.49 26.65 -10.99
CA GLY A 164 -19.22 26.68 -10.20
C GLY A 164 -19.36 26.16 -8.76
N ASN A 165 -20.51 25.61 -8.38
CA ASN A 165 -20.76 25.12 -7.02
C ASN A 165 -21.19 23.65 -7.03
N ILE A 166 -20.79 22.93 -6.01
CA ILE A 166 -21.29 21.58 -5.69
C ILE A 166 -22.67 21.72 -5.05
N VAL A 167 -23.66 20.97 -5.57
CA VAL A 167 -25.04 20.92 -5.08
C VAL A 167 -25.54 19.46 -5.10
N ASN A 168 -26.65 19.18 -4.41
CA ASN A 168 -27.29 17.86 -4.36
C ASN A 168 -26.30 16.76 -3.92
N VAL A 169 -25.60 16.99 -2.81
CA VAL A 169 -24.55 16.07 -2.32
C VAL A 169 -25.17 14.80 -1.78
N ASP A 170 -24.76 13.65 -2.33
CA ASP A 170 -24.98 12.31 -1.80
C ASP A 170 -23.64 11.72 -1.35
N VAL A 171 -23.32 11.92 -0.08
CA VAL A 171 -22.04 11.47 0.50
C VAL A 171 -21.92 9.96 0.51
N VAL A 172 -23.03 9.22 0.64
CA VAL A 172 -23.02 7.75 0.64
C VAL A 172 -22.62 7.26 -0.76
N GLN A 173 -23.19 7.82 -1.82
CA GLN A 173 -22.81 7.51 -3.20
C GLN A 173 -21.35 7.84 -3.47
N ALA A 174 -20.85 8.97 -2.97
CA ALA A 174 -19.45 9.35 -3.11
C ALA A 174 -18.52 8.38 -2.37
N MET A 175 -18.87 8.02 -1.13
CA MET A 175 -18.05 7.15 -0.29
C MET A 175 -18.02 5.71 -0.80
N PHE A 176 -19.13 5.19 -1.34
CA PHE A 176 -19.24 3.82 -1.87
C PHE A 176 -19.22 3.80 -3.41
N SER A 177 -18.46 4.71 -4.02
CA SER A 177 -18.25 4.72 -5.47
C SER A 177 -17.52 3.46 -5.93
N ASP A 178 -17.71 3.09 -7.20
CA ASP A 178 -17.02 1.94 -7.80
C ASP A 178 -15.49 2.09 -7.70
N THR A 179 -14.97 3.33 -7.84
CA THR A 179 -13.54 3.63 -7.70
C THR A 179 -13.05 3.31 -6.29
N ALA A 180 -13.75 3.79 -5.27
CA ALA A 180 -13.39 3.54 -3.88
C ALA A 180 -13.31 2.04 -3.57
N LEU A 181 -14.28 1.28 -4.08
CA LEU A 181 -14.32 -0.18 -3.90
C LEU A 181 -13.18 -0.87 -4.65
N VAL A 182 -12.94 -0.51 -5.92
CA VAL A 182 -11.86 -1.10 -6.73
C VAL A 182 -10.49 -0.81 -6.11
N GLU A 183 -10.21 0.42 -5.72
CA GLU A 183 -8.96 0.81 -5.08
C GLU A 183 -8.75 0.09 -3.74
N PHE A 184 -9.78 0.04 -2.89
CA PHE A 184 -9.70 -0.63 -1.60
C PHE A 184 -9.45 -2.13 -1.74
N PHE A 185 -10.25 -2.83 -2.56
CA PHE A 185 -10.11 -4.27 -2.73
C PHE A 185 -8.84 -4.68 -3.45
N HIS A 186 -8.22 -3.77 -4.24
CA HIS A 186 -6.89 -3.99 -4.80
C HIS A 186 -5.77 -3.74 -3.79
N SER A 187 -5.87 -2.67 -3.02
CA SER A 187 -4.83 -2.26 -2.07
C SER A 187 -4.70 -3.21 -0.87
N MET A 188 -5.81 -3.73 -0.33
CA MET A 188 -5.76 -4.59 0.84
C MET A 188 -4.95 -5.89 0.62
N PRO A 189 -5.22 -6.71 -0.41
CA PRO A 189 -4.39 -7.87 -0.70
C PRO A 189 -2.93 -7.51 -0.98
N ALA A 190 -2.66 -6.32 -1.59
CA ALA A 190 -1.31 -5.86 -1.86
C ALA A 190 -0.52 -5.61 -0.57
N TYR A 191 -1.11 -4.94 0.42
CA TYR A 191 -0.50 -4.72 1.72
C TYR A 191 -0.27 -6.03 2.47
N TYR A 192 -1.26 -6.92 2.48
CA TYR A 192 -1.16 -8.22 3.12
C TYR A 192 -0.08 -9.08 2.48
N PHE A 193 0.04 -9.07 1.16
CA PHE A 193 1.11 -9.71 0.42
C PHE A 193 2.49 -9.15 0.82
N ALA A 194 2.68 -7.84 0.72
CA ALA A 194 3.95 -7.19 0.96
C ALA A 194 4.47 -7.41 2.39
N VAL A 195 3.66 -7.14 3.41
CA VAL A 195 4.08 -7.26 4.81
C VAL A 195 4.29 -8.72 5.21
N SER A 196 3.52 -9.65 4.64
CA SER A 196 3.77 -11.09 4.86
C SER A 196 5.14 -11.52 4.34
N LEU A 197 5.54 -11.01 3.17
CA LEU A 197 6.89 -11.25 2.63
C LEU A 197 7.96 -10.58 3.48
N VAL A 198 7.74 -9.37 4.01
CA VAL A 198 8.68 -8.71 4.94
C VAL A 198 8.89 -9.58 6.18
N VAL A 199 7.81 -10.01 6.83
CA VAL A 199 7.91 -10.82 8.05
C VAL A 199 8.55 -12.18 7.74
N ALA A 200 8.14 -12.85 6.66
CA ALA A 200 8.75 -14.11 6.21
C ALA A 200 10.24 -13.94 5.92
N GLY A 201 10.62 -12.84 5.26
CA GLY A 201 11.99 -12.49 4.92
C GLY A 201 12.88 -12.30 6.15
N LEU A 202 12.39 -11.62 7.20
CA LEU A 202 13.12 -11.46 8.45
C LEU A 202 13.41 -12.82 9.11
N TYR A 203 12.45 -13.74 9.10
CA TYR A 203 12.64 -15.10 9.60
C TYR A 203 13.56 -15.92 8.67
N ALA A 204 13.51 -15.72 7.34
CA ALA A 204 14.41 -16.39 6.40
C ALA A 204 15.86 -15.95 6.62
N PHE A 205 16.15 -14.67 6.81
CA PHE A 205 17.49 -14.19 7.19
C PHE A 205 17.97 -14.77 8.52
N LYS A 206 17.08 -14.89 9.50
CA LYS A 206 17.40 -15.50 10.79
C LYS A 206 17.75 -16.98 10.62
N VAL A 207 16.98 -17.75 9.86
CA VAL A 207 17.23 -19.15 9.54
C VAL A 207 18.53 -19.31 8.76
N MET A 208 18.80 -18.46 7.79
CA MET A 208 20.01 -18.47 6.97
C MET A 208 21.29 -18.28 7.81
N ARG A 209 21.23 -17.41 8.82
CA ARG A 209 22.37 -17.11 9.73
C ARG A 209 22.53 -18.12 10.87
N ALA A 210 21.56 -19.04 11.08
CA ALA A 210 21.61 -20.00 12.17
C ALA A 210 22.77 -20.97 12.01
N LYS A 211 23.54 -21.17 13.10
CA LYS A 211 24.64 -22.18 13.18
C LYS A 211 24.05 -23.59 13.18
N HIS A 212 24.84 -24.59 12.80
CA HIS A 212 24.38 -25.99 12.69
C HIS A 212 23.72 -26.50 13.98
N LYS A 213 24.33 -26.22 15.16
CA LYS A 213 23.78 -26.60 16.47
C LYS A 213 22.41 -25.99 16.78
N ASP A 214 22.12 -24.80 16.24
CA ASP A 214 20.87 -24.09 16.51
C ASP A 214 19.72 -24.65 15.65
N ARG A 215 20.04 -25.37 14.55
CA ARG A 215 19.05 -25.93 13.61
C ARG A 215 18.25 -27.10 14.21
N LEU A 216 18.75 -27.72 15.29
CA LEU A 216 18.06 -28.79 16.01
C LEU A 216 17.07 -28.24 17.08
N THR A 217 17.06 -26.95 17.34
CA THR A 217 16.25 -26.36 18.40
C THR A 217 14.75 -26.28 18.03
N LYS A 218 13.88 -26.37 19.05
CA LYS A 218 12.43 -26.14 18.88
C LYS A 218 12.14 -24.74 18.31
N ARG A 219 13.02 -23.75 18.57
CA ARG A 219 12.91 -22.38 18.06
C ARG A 219 13.09 -22.32 16.53
N PHE A 220 14.06 -23.04 16.02
CA PHE A 220 14.31 -23.14 14.58
C PHE A 220 13.10 -23.75 13.82
N LYS A 221 12.45 -24.78 14.41
CA LYS A 221 11.22 -25.36 13.85
C LYS A 221 10.08 -24.37 13.76
N ILE A 222 9.98 -23.45 14.74
CA ILE A 222 8.97 -22.40 14.75
C ILE A 222 9.28 -21.32 13.70
N ASP A 223 10.54 -20.89 13.57
CA ASP A 223 10.93 -19.92 12.54
C ASP A 223 10.54 -20.45 11.14
N TRP A 224 10.78 -21.74 10.86
CA TRP A 224 10.33 -22.40 9.64
C TRP A 224 8.82 -22.50 9.50
N PHE A 225 8.12 -22.77 10.58
CA PHE A 225 6.67 -22.78 10.58
C PHE A 225 6.10 -21.43 10.18
N ILE A 226 6.66 -20.32 10.71
CA ILE A 226 6.26 -18.97 10.38
C ILE A 226 6.53 -18.66 8.91
N ILE A 227 7.74 -18.91 8.41
CA ILE A 227 8.08 -18.70 6.99
C ILE A 227 7.05 -19.39 6.10
N LYS A 228 6.82 -20.70 6.31
CA LYS A 228 5.87 -21.47 5.49
C LYS A 228 4.47 -20.85 5.53
N ARG A 229 3.94 -20.54 6.71
CA ARG A 229 2.60 -20.00 6.86
C ARG A 229 2.45 -18.65 6.17
N LEU A 230 3.42 -17.77 6.32
CA LEU A 230 3.40 -16.45 5.69
C LEU A 230 3.58 -16.54 4.17
N MET A 231 4.43 -17.44 3.66
CA MET A 231 4.53 -17.68 2.22
C MET A 231 3.22 -18.21 1.61
N PHE A 232 2.52 -19.13 2.30
CA PHE A 232 1.20 -19.58 1.86
C PHE A 232 0.15 -18.45 1.90
N PHE A 233 0.16 -17.63 2.95
CA PHE A 233 -0.73 -16.49 3.05
C PHE A 233 -0.42 -15.45 1.95
N ALA A 234 0.88 -15.14 1.71
CA ALA A 234 1.30 -14.27 0.62
C ALA A 234 0.85 -14.80 -0.75
N ALA A 235 0.99 -16.11 -1.01
CA ALA A 235 0.53 -16.70 -2.26
C ALA A 235 -1.00 -16.58 -2.44
N ALA A 236 -1.78 -16.76 -1.38
CA ALA A 236 -3.23 -16.54 -1.42
C ALA A 236 -3.58 -15.07 -1.73
N MET A 237 -2.88 -14.13 -1.10
CA MET A 237 -3.05 -12.69 -1.38
C MET A 237 -2.63 -12.34 -2.81
N PHE A 238 -1.59 -12.98 -3.33
CA PHE A 238 -1.16 -12.78 -4.72
C PHE A 238 -2.22 -13.26 -5.73
N VAL A 239 -2.91 -14.37 -5.47
CA VAL A 239 -4.05 -14.80 -6.30
C VAL A 239 -5.17 -13.76 -6.30
N LEU A 240 -5.50 -13.20 -5.13
CA LEU A 240 -6.48 -12.11 -5.04
C LEU A 240 -6.01 -10.86 -5.79
N LEU A 241 -4.71 -10.55 -5.75
CA LEU A 241 -4.14 -9.43 -6.50
C LEU A 241 -4.29 -9.59 -8.01
N ILE A 242 -4.12 -10.79 -8.56
CA ILE A 242 -4.34 -11.04 -9.98
C ILE A 242 -5.80 -10.73 -10.36
N ILE A 243 -6.76 -11.21 -9.55
CA ILE A 243 -8.18 -10.97 -9.77
C ILE A 243 -8.51 -9.48 -9.70
N THR A 244 -8.05 -8.80 -8.65
CA THR A 244 -8.34 -7.37 -8.48
C THR A 244 -7.58 -6.49 -9.47
N ALA A 245 -6.40 -6.89 -9.95
CA ALA A 245 -5.68 -6.18 -11.01
C ALA A 245 -6.43 -6.24 -12.35
N ASP A 246 -7.01 -7.38 -12.70
CA ASP A 246 -7.87 -7.51 -13.88
C ASP A 246 -9.11 -6.60 -13.79
N ILE A 247 -9.77 -6.59 -12.62
CA ILE A 247 -10.90 -5.67 -12.36
C ILE A 247 -10.46 -4.22 -12.49
N THR A 248 -9.29 -3.86 -11.92
CA THR A 248 -8.75 -2.49 -11.98
C THR A 248 -8.44 -2.08 -13.42
N GLY A 249 -7.84 -2.96 -14.22
CA GLY A 249 -7.55 -2.68 -15.64
C GLY A 249 -8.81 -2.35 -16.45
N LYS A 250 -9.87 -3.13 -16.28
CA LYS A 250 -11.18 -2.90 -16.88
C LYS A 250 -11.83 -1.61 -16.38
N TYR A 251 -11.71 -1.35 -15.09
CA TYR A 251 -12.21 -0.13 -14.49
C TYR A 251 -11.52 1.11 -15.10
N LEU A 252 -10.18 1.10 -15.19
CA LEU A 252 -9.42 2.18 -15.81
C LEU A 252 -9.82 2.41 -17.28
N ALA A 253 -9.96 1.33 -18.06
CA ALA A 253 -10.38 1.43 -19.46
C ALA A 253 -11.72 2.15 -19.62
N LYS A 254 -12.64 1.94 -18.70
CA LYS A 254 -14.00 2.52 -18.76
C LYS A 254 -14.11 3.90 -18.13
N HIS A 255 -13.44 4.14 -17.01
CA HIS A 255 -13.67 5.32 -16.16
C HIS A 255 -12.49 6.31 -16.14
N GLU A 256 -11.28 5.86 -16.44
CA GLU A 256 -10.06 6.68 -16.44
C GLU A 256 -9.20 6.34 -17.69
N PRO A 257 -9.79 6.41 -18.91
CA PRO A 257 -9.12 5.94 -20.13
C PRO A 257 -7.84 6.71 -20.44
N GLU A 258 -7.74 8.00 -20.11
CA GLU A 258 -6.52 8.78 -20.28
C GLU A 258 -5.38 8.27 -19.41
N LYS A 259 -5.69 7.79 -18.19
CA LYS A 259 -4.70 7.18 -17.30
C LYS A 259 -4.20 5.85 -17.87
N LEU A 260 -5.11 5.00 -18.35
CA LEU A 260 -4.74 3.75 -18.99
C LEU A 260 -3.89 3.99 -20.23
N ALA A 261 -4.30 4.96 -21.07
CA ALA A 261 -3.57 5.34 -22.26
C ALA A 261 -2.15 5.87 -21.95
N ALA A 262 -1.99 6.62 -20.85
CA ALA A 262 -0.68 7.11 -20.41
C ALA A 262 0.21 5.97 -19.86
N ILE A 263 -0.37 5.03 -19.10
CA ILE A 263 0.34 3.85 -18.57
C ILE A 263 0.87 2.98 -19.73
N GLU A 264 0.08 2.79 -20.77
CA GLU A 264 0.41 1.90 -21.89
C GLU A 264 0.93 2.63 -23.15
N VAL A 265 1.08 3.96 -23.07
CA VAL A 265 1.54 4.84 -24.16
C VAL A 265 0.72 4.65 -25.44
N VAL A 266 -0.61 4.52 -25.29
CA VAL A 266 -1.54 4.42 -26.41
C VAL A 266 -1.84 5.83 -26.94
N ARG A 267 -1.35 6.15 -28.14
CA ARG A 267 -1.52 7.49 -28.73
C ARG A 267 -2.86 7.65 -29.44
N GLU A 268 -3.20 6.67 -30.25
CA GLU A 268 -4.41 6.65 -31.08
C GLU A 268 -5.37 5.58 -30.59
N THR A 269 -6.65 5.89 -30.62
CA THR A 269 -7.70 4.94 -30.31
C THR A 269 -7.65 3.76 -31.26
N GLN A 270 -7.58 2.55 -30.71
CA GLN A 270 -7.38 1.34 -31.52
C GLN A 270 -7.99 0.09 -30.87
N THR A 271 -8.35 -0.85 -31.71
CA THR A 271 -8.63 -2.24 -31.34
C THR A 271 -7.37 -3.09 -31.49
N ASN A 272 -7.37 -4.31 -30.94
CA ASN A 272 -6.18 -5.18 -30.94
C ASN A 272 -4.93 -4.48 -30.31
N ALA A 273 -5.16 -3.56 -29.39
CA ALA A 273 -4.10 -2.80 -28.76
C ALA A 273 -3.09 -3.73 -28.05
N PRO A 274 -1.80 -3.61 -28.35
CA PRO A 274 -0.78 -4.40 -27.67
C PRO A 274 -0.55 -3.89 -26.24
N LEU A 275 -0.24 -4.79 -25.32
CA LEU A 275 0.35 -4.43 -24.04
C LEU A 275 1.85 -4.27 -24.23
N ILE A 276 2.40 -3.18 -23.72
CA ILE A 276 3.83 -2.89 -23.83
C ILE A 276 4.50 -3.21 -22.51
N LEU A 277 5.54 -4.04 -22.54
CA LEU A 277 6.32 -4.43 -21.37
C LEU A 277 7.76 -3.96 -21.56
N GLY A 278 8.24 -3.12 -20.68
CA GLY A 278 9.57 -2.55 -20.73
C GLY A 278 9.65 -1.27 -21.57
N GLY A 279 10.80 -0.61 -21.45
CA GLY A 279 11.05 0.65 -22.11
C GLY A 279 10.93 1.85 -21.18
N VAL A 280 11.19 3.02 -21.73
CA VAL A 280 11.04 4.32 -21.06
C VAL A 280 10.25 5.22 -22.00
N ALA A 281 9.12 5.72 -21.54
CA ALA A 281 8.34 6.67 -22.31
C ALA A 281 8.98 8.06 -22.24
N THR A 282 9.14 8.69 -23.39
CA THR A 282 9.55 10.08 -23.53
C THR A 282 8.31 10.98 -23.57
N GLU A 283 8.47 12.27 -23.31
CA GLU A 283 7.34 13.22 -23.30
C GLU A 283 6.61 13.32 -24.65
N ASP A 284 7.32 13.05 -25.76
CA ASP A 284 6.72 12.97 -27.09
C ASP A 284 6.05 11.61 -27.40
N GLY A 285 5.96 10.73 -26.41
CA GLY A 285 5.26 9.44 -26.47
C GLY A 285 5.99 8.37 -27.30
N ARG A 286 7.30 8.49 -27.47
CA ARG A 286 8.14 7.39 -27.98
C ARG A 286 8.60 6.52 -26.83
N ILE A 287 8.68 5.22 -27.07
CA ILE A 287 9.26 4.28 -26.11
C ILE A 287 10.70 4.01 -26.54
N ILE A 288 11.62 4.43 -25.73
CA ILE A 288 13.06 4.18 -25.87
C ILE A 288 13.48 3.01 -24.97
N ALA A 289 14.59 2.35 -25.29
CA ALA A 289 15.08 1.13 -24.67
C ALA A 289 14.31 -0.15 -25.09
N PRO A 290 14.85 -1.34 -24.77
CA PRO A 290 14.23 -2.60 -25.14
C PRO A 290 12.84 -2.76 -24.51
N HIS A 291 11.86 -3.12 -25.32
CA HIS A 291 10.50 -3.41 -24.88
C HIS A 291 9.90 -4.57 -25.68
N ILE A 292 8.89 -5.21 -25.12
CA ILE A 292 8.17 -6.33 -25.72
C ILE A 292 6.72 -5.90 -25.93
N LYS A 293 6.19 -6.10 -27.13
CA LYS A 293 4.78 -5.88 -27.45
C LYS A 293 4.05 -7.22 -27.42
N VAL A 294 3.06 -7.35 -26.52
CA VAL A 294 2.19 -8.52 -26.47
C VAL A 294 0.92 -8.20 -27.26
N PRO A 295 0.73 -8.76 -28.47
CA PRO A 295 -0.38 -8.40 -29.34
C PRO A 295 -1.74 -8.59 -28.67
N SER A 296 -2.64 -7.64 -28.85
CA SER A 296 -4.04 -7.62 -28.36
C SER A 296 -4.21 -7.75 -26.83
N ALA A 297 -3.12 -7.86 -26.06
CA ALA A 297 -3.22 -8.13 -24.62
C ALA A 297 -3.84 -6.94 -23.87
N LEU A 298 -3.60 -5.70 -24.30
CA LEU A 298 -4.23 -4.53 -23.70
C LEU A 298 -5.73 -4.46 -24.00
N SER A 299 -6.16 -4.75 -25.22
CA SER A 299 -7.59 -4.84 -25.55
C SER A 299 -8.31 -5.92 -24.74
N ILE A 300 -7.65 -7.07 -24.53
CA ILE A 300 -8.19 -8.16 -23.70
C ILE A 300 -8.29 -7.70 -22.23
N LEU A 301 -7.28 -7.03 -21.71
CA LEU A 301 -7.30 -6.45 -20.36
C LEU A 301 -8.42 -5.41 -20.20
N ALA A 302 -8.60 -4.53 -21.18
CA ALA A 302 -9.58 -3.45 -21.15
C ALA A 302 -11.03 -3.93 -21.27
N GLY A 303 -11.30 -4.97 -22.11
CA GLY A 303 -12.67 -5.35 -22.44
C GLY A 303 -12.92 -6.84 -22.69
N ASN A 304 -12.05 -7.75 -22.22
CA ASN A 304 -12.16 -9.21 -22.38
C ASN A 304 -12.20 -9.69 -23.85
N SER A 305 -11.80 -8.84 -24.81
CA SER A 305 -11.83 -9.16 -26.23
C SER A 305 -10.63 -8.53 -26.96
N PRO A 306 -10.01 -9.22 -27.92
CA PRO A 306 -9.04 -8.57 -28.80
C PRO A 306 -9.61 -7.37 -29.57
N SER A 307 -10.92 -7.38 -29.85
CA SER A 307 -11.63 -6.29 -30.53
C SER A 307 -12.10 -5.17 -29.62
N ALA A 308 -11.84 -5.26 -28.30
CA ALA A 308 -12.16 -4.16 -27.39
C ALA A 308 -11.34 -2.92 -27.76
N GLU A 309 -12.01 -1.79 -27.83
CA GLU A 309 -11.39 -0.51 -28.12
C GLU A 309 -10.65 0.03 -26.90
N VAL A 310 -9.45 0.52 -27.13
CA VAL A 310 -8.66 1.25 -26.14
C VAL A 310 -8.52 2.68 -26.61
N ILE A 311 -9.01 3.62 -25.80
CA ILE A 311 -9.01 5.05 -26.13
C ILE A 311 -7.57 5.57 -26.03
N GLY A 312 -7.14 6.31 -27.06
CA GLY A 312 -5.81 6.90 -27.13
C GLY A 312 -5.71 8.29 -26.53
N LEU A 313 -4.47 8.72 -26.23
CA LEU A 313 -4.21 10.04 -25.66
C LEU A 313 -4.64 11.19 -26.58
N ASN A 314 -4.68 10.96 -27.89
CA ASN A 314 -5.11 11.98 -28.86
C ASN A 314 -6.57 12.42 -28.71
N GLU A 315 -7.41 11.65 -27.99
CA GLU A 315 -8.79 12.00 -27.67
C GLU A 315 -8.91 13.03 -26.52
N PHE A 316 -7.80 13.29 -25.84
CA PHE A 316 -7.75 14.20 -24.69
C PHE A 316 -6.88 15.41 -25.01
N GLU A 317 -7.32 16.58 -24.55
CA GLU A 317 -6.52 17.80 -24.63
C GLU A 317 -5.16 17.58 -23.94
N LYS A 318 -4.09 18.06 -24.54
CA LYS A 318 -2.72 17.83 -24.06
C LYS A 318 -2.51 18.26 -22.60
N GLU A 319 -3.19 19.31 -22.20
CA GLU A 319 -3.14 19.88 -20.84
C GLU A 319 -3.77 18.94 -19.79
N ASN A 320 -4.68 18.05 -20.23
CA ASN A 320 -5.39 17.09 -19.40
C ASN A 320 -4.77 15.69 -19.41
N GLN A 321 -3.71 15.47 -20.20
CA GLN A 321 -3.05 14.19 -20.28
C GLN A 321 -2.15 13.96 -19.07
N PRO A 322 -2.18 12.74 -18.46
CA PRO A 322 -1.24 12.36 -17.43
C PRO A 322 0.22 12.34 -17.94
N PRO A 323 1.20 12.61 -17.07
CA PRO A 323 2.61 12.51 -17.44
C PRO A 323 3.00 11.08 -17.84
N LEU A 324 3.69 10.91 -18.97
CA LEU A 324 4.06 9.58 -19.51
C LEU A 324 5.10 8.82 -18.66
N VAL A 325 5.70 9.47 -17.67
CA VAL A 325 6.58 8.79 -16.70
C VAL A 325 5.87 7.66 -15.94
N VAL A 326 4.53 7.69 -15.87
CA VAL A 326 3.73 6.61 -15.26
C VAL A 326 3.95 5.26 -15.94
N HIS A 327 4.20 5.23 -17.25
CA HIS A 327 4.59 4.03 -17.98
C HIS A 327 5.86 3.42 -17.41
N THR A 328 6.90 4.23 -17.24
CA THR A 328 8.18 3.76 -16.70
C THR A 328 8.03 3.18 -15.29
N PHE A 329 7.25 3.85 -14.42
CA PHE A 329 6.96 3.32 -13.08
C PHE A 329 6.17 2.02 -13.13
N PHE A 330 5.22 1.90 -14.06
CA PHE A 330 4.45 0.69 -14.27
C PHE A 330 5.32 -0.48 -14.70
N ASP A 331 6.23 -0.27 -15.64
CA ASP A 331 7.15 -1.30 -16.12
C ASP A 331 8.17 -1.75 -15.06
N ILE A 332 8.71 -0.81 -14.28
CA ILE A 332 9.56 -1.17 -13.13
C ILE A 332 8.74 -2.02 -12.14
N LYS A 333 7.50 -1.62 -11.83
CA LYS A 333 6.59 -2.37 -10.96
C LYS A 333 6.35 -3.79 -11.49
N LEU A 334 6.04 -3.94 -12.79
CA LEU A 334 5.82 -5.26 -13.40
C LEU A 334 7.07 -6.14 -13.36
N THR A 335 8.25 -5.56 -13.59
CA THR A 335 9.53 -6.26 -13.48
C THR A 335 9.76 -6.79 -12.05
N LEU A 336 9.51 -5.97 -11.04
CA LEU A 336 9.63 -6.39 -9.63
C LEU A 336 8.60 -7.47 -9.28
N ILE A 337 7.38 -7.38 -9.79
CA ILE A 337 6.35 -8.41 -9.62
C ILE A 337 6.81 -9.72 -10.26
N ALA A 338 7.40 -9.71 -11.46
CA ALA A 338 7.93 -10.90 -12.10
C ALA A 338 9.03 -11.58 -11.25
N VAL A 339 9.92 -10.80 -10.63
CA VAL A 339 10.92 -11.32 -9.69
C VAL A 339 10.25 -11.94 -8.45
N LEU A 340 9.24 -11.30 -7.88
CA LEU A 340 8.49 -11.84 -6.74
C LEU A 340 7.77 -13.14 -7.09
N VAL A 341 7.18 -13.23 -8.27
CA VAL A 341 6.56 -14.47 -8.79
C VAL A 341 7.59 -15.58 -8.93
N ALA A 342 8.77 -15.28 -9.49
CA ALA A 342 9.85 -16.25 -9.60
C ALA A 342 10.29 -16.79 -8.22
N ILE A 343 10.37 -15.92 -7.20
CA ILE A 343 10.67 -16.31 -5.82
C ILE A 343 9.56 -17.23 -5.25
N LEU A 344 8.28 -16.90 -5.47
CA LEU A 344 7.16 -17.74 -5.05
C LEU A 344 7.22 -19.12 -5.73
N ILE A 345 7.41 -19.17 -7.05
CA ILE A 345 7.54 -20.42 -7.81
C ILE A 345 8.71 -21.26 -7.30
N ALA A 346 9.87 -20.64 -7.09
CA ALA A 346 11.04 -21.34 -6.55
C ALA A 346 10.80 -21.90 -5.14
N PHE A 347 10.14 -21.12 -4.26
CA PHE A 347 9.80 -21.57 -2.91
C PHE A 347 8.80 -22.72 -2.94
N PHE A 348 7.70 -22.61 -3.67
CA PHE A 348 6.69 -23.67 -3.72
C PHE A 348 7.13 -24.88 -4.52
N GLY A 349 7.93 -24.71 -5.57
CA GLY A 349 8.58 -25.79 -6.27
C GLY A 349 9.53 -26.58 -5.37
N ALA A 350 10.35 -25.88 -4.57
CA ALA A 350 11.18 -26.52 -3.56
C ALA A 350 10.33 -27.23 -2.50
N TYR A 351 9.25 -26.57 -2.03
CA TYR A 351 8.35 -27.14 -1.02
C TYR A 351 7.67 -28.45 -1.50
N ALA A 352 7.22 -28.48 -2.74
CA ALA A 352 6.47 -29.61 -3.28
C ALA A 352 7.40 -30.77 -3.73
N PHE A 353 8.48 -30.46 -4.43
CA PHE A 353 9.29 -31.48 -5.13
C PHE A 353 10.63 -31.77 -4.50
N LYS A 354 11.27 -30.79 -3.86
CA LYS A 354 12.63 -30.91 -3.32
C LYS A 354 12.78 -30.18 -1.97
N PRO A 355 12.15 -30.67 -0.88
CA PRO A 355 12.10 -29.94 0.41
C PRO A 355 13.48 -29.60 1.00
N LYS A 356 14.53 -30.33 0.62
CA LYS A 356 15.92 -30.03 1.03
C LYS A 356 16.41 -28.68 0.49
N LEU A 357 15.88 -28.22 -0.67
CA LEU A 357 16.21 -26.93 -1.27
C LEU A 357 15.64 -25.75 -0.48
N LEU A 358 14.63 -25.94 0.36
CA LEU A 358 14.15 -24.86 1.24
C LEU A 358 15.26 -24.31 2.14
N ALA A 359 16.24 -25.15 2.54
CA ALA A 359 17.39 -24.72 3.33
C ALA A 359 18.54 -24.13 2.50
N ASN A 360 18.38 -24.02 1.18
CA ASN A 360 19.38 -23.41 0.30
C ASN A 360 19.54 -21.93 0.64
N LYS A 361 20.78 -21.45 0.74
CA LYS A 361 21.07 -20.05 1.11
C LYS A 361 20.58 -19.04 0.07
N VAL A 362 20.63 -19.39 -1.22
CA VAL A 362 20.13 -18.49 -2.29
C VAL A 362 18.63 -18.33 -2.16
N LEU A 363 17.88 -19.43 -2.01
CA LEU A 363 16.42 -19.36 -1.84
C LEU A 363 16.03 -18.60 -0.57
N LEU A 364 16.73 -18.83 0.54
CA LEU A 364 16.49 -18.11 1.80
C LEU A 364 16.83 -16.62 1.67
N PHE A 365 17.88 -16.28 0.94
CA PHE A 365 18.22 -14.89 0.64
C PHE A 365 17.15 -14.24 -0.24
N SER A 366 16.69 -14.93 -1.29
CA SER A 366 15.62 -14.44 -2.17
C SER A 366 14.32 -14.19 -1.40
N VAL A 367 13.91 -15.11 -0.51
CA VAL A 367 12.79 -14.87 0.41
C VAL A 367 13.11 -13.71 1.36
N GLY A 368 14.36 -13.58 1.79
CA GLY A 368 14.83 -12.49 2.66
C GLY A 368 14.64 -11.10 2.07
N ILE A 369 14.90 -10.94 0.78
CA ILE A 369 14.80 -9.66 0.08
C ILE A 369 13.40 -9.40 -0.50
N SER A 370 12.56 -10.43 -0.63
CA SER A 370 11.24 -10.30 -1.29
C SER A 370 10.35 -9.24 -0.64
N GLY A 371 10.45 -9.05 0.67
CA GLY A 371 9.70 -8.02 1.38
C GLY A 371 10.08 -6.60 0.96
N TYR A 372 11.37 -6.32 0.74
CA TYR A 372 11.82 -5.00 0.27
C TYR A 372 11.35 -4.73 -1.17
N LEU A 373 11.40 -5.76 -2.03
CA LEU A 373 10.87 -5.66 -3.39
C LEU A 373 9.36 -5.41 -3.38
N ALA A 374 8.64 -6.08 -2.50
CA ALA A 374 7.20 -5.88 -2.38
C ALA A 374 6.82 -4.48 -1.87
N ILE A 375 7.59 -3.91 -0.94
CA ILE A 375 7.43 -2.50 -0.53
C ILE A 375 7.61 -1.58 -1.74
N ALA A 376 8.67 -1.77 -2.53
CA ALA A 376 8.89 -0.96 -3.73
C ALA A 376 7.74 -1.09 -4.74
N VAL A 377 7.15 -2.27 -4.91
CA VAL A 377 5.95 -2.48 -5.75
C VAL A 377 4.75 -1.68 -5.23
N ILE A 378 4.54 -1.61 -3.92
CA ILE A 378 3.47 -0.81 -3.32
C ILE A 378 3.68 0.68 -3.60
N GLU A 379 4.90 1.19 -3.34
CA GLU A 379 5.24 2.60 -3.58
C GLU A 379 5.04 2.99 -5.06
N LEU A 380 5.55 2.17 -5.99
CA LEU A 380 5.35 2.38 -7.42
C LEU A 380 3.86 2.36 -7.79
N GLY A 381 3.05 1.49 -7.17
CA GLY A 381 1.62 1.45 -7.39
C GLY A 381 0.93 2.78 -7.03
N TRP A 382 1.26 3.33 -5.87
CA TRP A 382 0.72 4.62 -5.44
C TRP A 382 1.26 5.79 -6.28
N MET A 383 2.53 5.78 -6.65
CA MET A 383 3.08 6.79 -7.58
C MET A 383 2.32 6.79 -8.92
N ILE A 384 1.99 5.62 -9.47
CA ILE A 384 1.20 5.51 -10.71
C ILE A 384 -0.20 6.09 -10.50
N THR A 385 -0.84 5.81 -9.36
CA THR A 385 -2.18 6.32 -9.05
C THR A 385 -2.18 7.84 -8.95
N GLU A 386 -1.27 8.42 -8.17
CA GLU A 386 -1.24 9.85 -7.88
C GLU A 386 -0.69 10.70 -9.04
N ILE A 387 0.37 10.24 -9.71
CA ILE A 387 0.94 10.92 -10.87
C ILE A 387 0.04 10.73 -12.10
N GLY A 388 -0.60 9.56 -12.23
CA GLY A 388 -1.56 9.27 -13.30
C GLY A 388 -2.86 10.07 -13.20
N ARG A 389 -3.13 10.75 -12.09
CA ARG A 389 -4.24 11.69 -11.96
C ARG A 389 -3.86 13.10 -12.39
N GLN A 390 -2.56 13.45 -12.45
CA GLN A 390 -2.16 14.80 -12.84
C GLN A 390 -2.66 15.15 -14.25
N PRO A 391 -3.06 16.43 -14.49
CA PRO A 391 -2.85 17.62 -13.64
C PRO A 391 -3.89 17.82 -12.53
N TRP A 392 -4.83 16.91 -12.34
CA TRP A 392 -5.98 17.07 -11.49
C TRP A 392 -5.71 16.82 -10.00
N ALA A 393 -6.24 17.65 -9.14
CA ALA A 393 -6.46 17.36 -7.72
C ALA A 393 -7.79 16.61 -7.54
N VAL A 394 -8.86 17.11 -8.21
CA VAL A 394 -10.14 16.42 -8.36
C VAL A 394 -10.42 16.34 -9.85
N ARG A 395 -10.39 15.15 -10.40
CA ARG A 395 -10.41 14.92 -11.84
C ARG A 395 -11.59 15.57 -12.53
N GLY A 396 -11.32 16.37 -13.58
CA GLY A 396 -12.30 17.07 -14.37
C GLY A 396 -12.90 18.34 -13.73
N TYR A 397 -12.55 18.65 -12.46
CA TYR A 397 -13.13 19.78 -11.74
C TYR A 397 -12.11 20.74 -11.14
N LEU A 398 -11.00 20.24 -10.57
CA LEU A 398 -10.02 21.07 -9.86
C LEU A 398 -8.62 20.59 -10.18
N THR A 399 -7.81 21.46 -10.75
CA THR A 399 -6.39 21.18 -10.99
C THR A 399 -5.55 21.29 -9.71
N THR A 400 -4.38 20.65 -9.67
CA THR A 400 -3.45 20.81 -8.55
C THR A 400 -2.96 22.26 -8.41
N ALA A 401 -2.86 22.99 -9.51
CA ALA A 401 -2.50 24.41 -9.49
C ALA A 401 -3.57 25.29 -8.82
N GLU A 402 -4.84 25.01 -9.07
CA GLU A 402 -5.98 25.72 -8.45
C GLU A 402 -6.16 25.33 -6.97
N ALA A 403 -5.83 24.08 -6.62
CA ALA A 403 -5.91 23.58 -5.25
C ALA A 403 -4.85 24.17 -4.32
N LEU A 404 -3.74 24.69 -4.89
CA LEU A 404 -2.59 25.18 -4.14
C LEU A 404 -2.93 26.45 -3.35
N THR A 405 -2.34 26.57 -2.15
CA THR A 405 -2.39 27.80 -1.36
C THR A 405 -1.75 28.96 -2.11
N LYS A 406 -2.22 30.18 -1.86
CA LYS A 406 -1.68 31.41 -2.45
C LYS A 406 -0.52 32.01 -1.64
N THR A 407 -0.08 31.36 -0.57
CA THR A 407 0.98 31.84 0.32
C THR A 407 2.34 31.69 -0.37
N ASN A 408 3.21 32.70 -0.26
CA ASN A 408 4.52 32.71 -0.90
C ASN A 408 5.57 31.84 -0.16
N ASP A 409 5.31 31.40 1.06
CA ASP A 409 6.29 30.71 1.92
C ASP A 409 6.26 29.18 1.81
N ILE A 410 5.64 28.62 0.76
CA ILE A 410 5.49 27.17 0.58
C ILE A 410 6.85 26.45 0.60
N THR A 411 7.88 27.05 -0.03
CA THR A 411 9.21 26.46 -0.10
C THR A 411 9.86 26.34 1.28
N THR A 412 9.68 27.34 2.15
CA THR A 412 10.24 27.33 3.51
C THR A 412 9.57 26.28 4.39
N PHE A 413 8.25 26.24 4.39
CA PHE A 413 7.49 25.22 5.12
C PHE A 413 7.71 23.80 4.54
N GLY A 414 7.94 23.71 3.24
CA GLY A 414 8.17 22.45 2.57
C GLY A 414 9.35 21.65 3.11
N TYR A 415 10.44 22.30 3.47
CA TYR A 415 11.60 21.63 4.07
C TYR A 415 11.34 21.10 5.49
N LEU A 416 10.37 21.66 6.20
CA LEU A 416 10.01 21.19 7.55
C LEU A 416 9.43 19.75 7.52
N PHE A 417 8.67 19.39 6.49
CA PHE A 417 8.02 18.08 6.38
C PHE A 417 9.05 16.95 6.18
N PRO A 418 9.94 16.97 5.17
CA PRO A 418 10.97 15.93 5.03
C PRO A 418 11.84 15.78 6.28
N PHE A 419 12.17 16.89 6.96
CA PHE A 419 12.93 16.85 8.21
C PHE A 419 12.15 16.12 9.32
N SER A 420 10.86 16.41 9.49
CA SER A 420 10.01 15.72 10.48
C SER A 420 9.89 14.22 10.19
N TYR A 421 9.77 13.82 8.92
CA TYR A 421 9.76 12.42 8.54
C TYR A 421 11.09 11.72 8.81
N LEU A 422 12.23 12.38 8.55
CA LEU A 422 13.53 11.83 8.90
C LEU A 422 13.66 11.58 10.40
N VAL A 423 13.28 12.55 11.23
CA VAL A 423 13.26 12.39 12.70
C VAL A 423 12.36 11.25 13.12
N LEU A 424 11.14 11.20 12.59
CA LEU A 424 10.17 10.14 12.88
C LEU A 424 10.70 8.76 12.48
N PHE A 425 11.35 8.64 11.33
CA PHE A 425 11.98 7.40 10.85
C PHE A 425 13.10 6.94 11.80
N ILE A 426 13.99 7.85 12.20
CA ILE A 426 15.07 7.53 13.14
C ILE A 426 14.50 7.04 14.48
N VAL A 427 13.52 7.76 15.04
CA VAL A 427 12.88 7.39 16.31
C VAL A 427 12.21 6.00 16.20
N THR A 428 11.51 5.75 15.10
CA THR A 428 10.88 4.44 14.83
C THR A 428 11.89 3.31 14.76
N ILE A 429 13.00 3.50 14.02
CA ILE A 429 14.07 2.48 13.95
C ILE A 429 14.68 2.23 15.32
N LEU A 430 14.95 3.26 16.11
CA LEU A 430 15.52 3.11 17.44
C LEU A 430 14.56 2.38 18.38
N ALA A 431 13.26 2.68 18.32
CA ALA A 431 12.24 1.99 19.12
C ALA A 431 12.14 0.50 18.75
N VAL A 432 12.05 0.18 17.46
CA VAL A 432 12.02 -1.22 16.97
C VAL A 432 13.29 -1.96 17.35
N ARG A 433 14.47 -1.36 17.16
CA ARG A 433 15.76 -1.96 17.58
C ARG A 433 15.81 -2.25 19.07
N ARG A 434 15.26 -1.37 19.91
CA ARG A 434 15.18 -1.58 21.36
C ARG A 434 14.31 -2.78 21.69
N ILE A 435 13.12 -2.90 21.08
CA ILE A 435 12.22 -4.05 21.27
C ILE A 435 12.92 -5.36 20.91
N ILE A 436 13.61 -5.41 19.76
CA ILE A 436 14.34 -6.60 19.29
C ILE A 436 15.47 -6.95 20.27
N LYS A 437 16.21 -5.96 20.78
CA LYS A 437 17.31 -6.16 21.73
C LYS A 437 16.80 -6.71 23.07
N ASP A 438 15.71 -6.15 23.60
CA ASP A 438 15.13 -6.58 24.87
C ASP A 438 14.58 -8.01 24.77
N GLU A 439 13.93 -8.36 23.65
CA GLU A 439 13.47 -9.72 23.39
C GLU A 439 14.64 -10.72 23.30
N SER A 440 15.77 -10.32 22.68
CA SER A 440 16.97 -11.18 22.60
C SER A 440 17.61 -11.45 23.96
N LYS A 441 17.59 -10.48 24.87
CA LYS A 441 18.08 -10.63 26.26
C LYS A 441 17.18 -11.58 27.05
N ASN A 442 15.86 -11.41 26.97
CA ASN A 442 14.90 -12.24 27.69
C ASN A 442 14.91 -13.70 27.24
N ASN A 443 15.29 -13.97 25.99
CA ASN A 443 15.41 -15.31 25.44
C ASN A 443 16.78 -15.95 25.65
N GLY A 444 17.67 -15.39 26.47
CA GLY A 444 18.97 -15.98 26.82
C GLY A 444 20.01 -16.05 25.68
N VAL A 445 19.80 -15.35 24.60
CA VAL A 445 20.76 -15.22 23.51
C VAL A 445 21.78 -14.15 23.87
N LYS A 446 22.83 -14.53 24.61
CA LYS A 446 24.04 -13.69 24.68
C LYS A 446 24.60 -13.54 23.27
N LYS A 447 24.87 -12.27 22.88
CA LYS A 447 25.56 -11.94 21.62
C LYS A 447 26.93 -12.59 21.54
#